data_a3ef5ae16695f3f10538e87165b9a32f
#
_entry.id   a3ef5ae16695f3f10538e87165b9a32f
#
_cell.length_a   1.000
_cell.length_b   1.000
_cell.length_c   1.000
_cell.angle_alpha   90.00
_cell.angle_beta   90.00
_cell.angle_gamma   90.00
#
_symmetry.space_group_name_H-M   'P 1'
#
loop_
_entity.id
_entity.type
_entity.pdbx_description
1 polymer ?
#
loop_
_entity_poly.entity_id
_entity_poly.type
_entity_poly.pdbx_seq_one_letter_code
_entity_poly.pdbx_strand_id
1 'polypeptide(L)'
;MKSPCIDFDCIQCCKNTKMILSEKDIDRIQSLGFSYEFFININNGWLELKNKNGVCVFHNLKKCIIYENRPEGCELYPLIYDNDNKCTIFDEECPHQSKFLISDNLKNKLYNLVSRVFYERYIRMNNDKD
;
A
#
# COMPACT_ATOMS: atom_id res chain seq x y z
N MET A 1 16.35 0.75 -7.97
CA MET A 1 16.20 -0.65 -8.45
C MET A 1 14.73 -0.93 -8.71
N LYS A 2 14.42 -1.42 -9.90
CA LYS A 2 13.04 -1.72 -10.25
C LYS A 2 12.59 -3.00 -9.55
N SER A 3 11.31 -3.07 -9.17
CA SER A 3 10.76 -4.27 -8.58
C SER A 3 10.55 -5.35 -9.66
N PRO A 4 10.53 -6.64 -9.26
CA PRO A 4 10.19 -7.70 -10.21
C PRO A 4 8.84 -7.51 -10.89
N CYS A 5 7.92 -6.79 -10.28
CA CYS A 5 6.60 -6.52 -10.86
C CYS A 5 6.71 -5.77 -12.19
N ILE A 6 7.63 -4.82 -12.29
CA ILE A 6 7.86 -4.08 -13.54
C ILE A 6 8.54 -4.99 -14.57
N ASP A 7 9.55 -5.75 -14.15
CA ASP A 7 10.31 -6.61 -15.06
C ASP A 7 9.44 -7.69 -15.70
N PHE A 8 8.39 -8.15 -15.01
CA PHE A 8 7.50 -9.20 -15.48
C PHE A 8 6.11 -8.71 -15.85
N ASP A 9 5.92 -7.39 -15.94
CA ASP A 9 4.61 -6.76 -16.22
C ASP A 9 3.51 -7.27 -15.30
N CYS A 10 3.87 -7.56 -14.05
CA CYS A 10 2.92 -8.14 -13.08
C CYS A 10 2.06 -7.04 -12.47
N ILE A 11 0.73 -7.24 -12.48
CA ILE A 11 -0.23 -6.30 -11.90
C ILE A 11 -1.02 -6.93 -10.75
N GLN A 12 -0.59 -8.11 -10.27
CA GLN A 12 -1.36 -8.86 -9.26
C GLN A 12 -1.61 -8.05 -7.99
N CYS A 13 -0.63 -7.29 -7.52
CA CYS A 13 -0.78 -6.48 -6.32
C CYS A 13 -1.71 -5.27 -6.53
N CYS A 14 -2.02 -4.92 -7.78
CA CYS A 14 -2.93 -3.83 -8.11
C CYS A 14 -4.35 -4.30 -8.37
N LYS A 15 -4.60 -5.62 -8.37
CA LYS A 15 -5.95 -6.18 -8.54
C LYS A 15 -6.64 -6.27 -7.18
N ASN A 16 -7.84 -5.68 -7.07
CA ASN A 16 -8.62 -5.68 -5.83
C ASN A 16 -7.77 -5.30 -4.62
N THR A 17 -6.95 -4.26 -4.79
CA THR A 17 -6.02 -3.85 -3.74
C THR A 17 -6.76 -3.35 -2.50
N LYS A 18 -6.21 -3.67 -1.32
CA LYS A 18 -6.67 -3.13 -0.05
C LYS A 18 -5.51 -2.41 0.64
N MET A 19 -4.62 -1.85 -0.16
CA MET A 19 -3.42 -1.18 0.36
C MET A 19 -3.79 -0.01 1.25
N ILE A 20 -3.33 -0.05 2.51
CA ILE A 20 -3.56 1.00 3.49
C ILE A 20 -2.59 2.14 3.22
N LEU A 21 -3.12 3.37 3.29
CA LEU A 21 -2.34 4.58 3.04
C LEU A 21 -1.99 5.27 4.36
N SER A 22 -0.76 5.75 4.46
CA SER A 22 -0.36 6.64 5.54
C SER A 22 -0.67 8.09 5.16
N GLU A 23 -0.68 8.99 6.14
CA GLU A 23 -0.89 10.42 5.86
C GLU A 23 0.21 10.97 4.93
N LYS A 24 1.44 10.47 5.07
CA LYS A 24 2.54 10.85 4.17
C LYS A 24 2.27 10.43 2.73
N ASP A 25 1.73 9.22 2.54
CA ASP A 25 1.36 8.75 1.21
C ASP A 25 0.33 9.66 0.59
N ILE A 26 -0.68 10.02 1.37
CA ILE A 26 -1.78 10.86 0.89
C ILE A 26 -1.26 12.24 0.49
N ASP A 27 -0.45 12.86 1.35
CA ASP A 27 0.12 14.18 1.06
C ASP A 27 0.95 14.16 -0.22
N ARG A 28 1.77 13.12 -0.39
CA ARG A 28 2.63 12.99 -1.56
C ARG A 28 1.81 12.82 -2.84
N ILE A 29 0.79 11.97 -2.80
CA ILE A 29 -0.06 11.72 -3.97
C ILE A 29 -0.90 12.93 -4.30
N GLN A 30 -1.45 13.62 -3.30
CA GLN A 30 -2.20 14.86 -3.52
C GLN A 30 -1.32 15.92 -4.17
N SER A 31 -0.04 15.99 -3.81
CA SER A 31 0.88 16.95 -4.40
C SER A 31 1.14 16.70 -5.88
N LEU A 32 0.83 15.49 -6.37
CA LEU A 32 0.91 15.17 -7.80
C LEU A 32 -0.32 15.66 -8.57
N GLY A 33 -1.34 16.17 -7.87
CA GLY A 33 -2.54 16.70 -8.51
C GLY A 33 -3.78 15.82 -8.41
N PHE A 34 -3.70 14.69 -7.71
CA PHE A 34 -4.85 13.80 -7.54
C PHE A 34 -5.68 14.23 -6.33
N SER A 35 -7.01 14.23 -6.50
CA SER A 35 -7.91 14.59 -5.40
C SER A 35 -8.07 13.42 -4.44
N TYR A 36 -8.36 13.75 -3.18
CA TYR A 36 -8.59 12.77 -2.11
C TYR A 36 -9.65 11.74 -2.53
N GLU A 37 -10.78 12.21 -3.06
CA GLU A 37 -11.90 11.35 -3.43
C GLU A 37 -11.58 10.44 -4.60
N PHE A 38 -10.58 10.78 -5.40
CA PHE A 38 -10.22 9.97 -6.56
C PHE A 38 -9.58 8.65 -6.16
N PHE A 39 -8.73 8.66 -5.11
CA PHE A 39 -7.90 7.48 -4.84
C PHE A 39 -8.10 6.88 -3.45
N ILE A 40 -8.90 7.48 -2.57
CA ILE A 40 -9.04 7.00 -1.20
C ILE A 40 -10.43 6.42 -0.96
N ASN A 41 -10.45 5.19 -0.41
CA ASN A 41 -11.65 4.53 0.10
C ASN A 41 -11.51 4.43 1.61
N ILE A 42 -12.52 4.92 2.34
CA ILE A 42 -12.50 4.89 3.80
C ILE A 42 -13.29 3.68 4.28
N ASN A 43 -12.63 2.83 5.08
CA ASN A 43 -13.23 1.61 5.61
C ASN A 43 -12.87 1.47 7.08
N ASN A 44 -13.84 1.69 7.98
CA ASN A 44 -13.65 1.60 9.44
C ASN A 44 -12.44 2.42 9.93
N GLY A 45 -12.28 3.62 9.37
CA GLY A 45 -11.17 4.51 9.73
C GLY A 45 -9.85 4.20 9.01
N TRP A 46 -9.79 3.09 8.27
CA TRP A 46 -8.65 2.78 7.41
C TRP A 46 -8.79 3.54 6.10
N LEU A 47 -7.70 4.14 5.65
CA LEU A 47 -7.65 4.81 4.37
C LEU A 47 -6.95 3.88 3.38
N GLU A 48 -7.70 3.42 2.38
CA GLU A 48 -7.23 2.42 1.42
C GLU A 48 -7.23 2.98 0.01
N LEU A 49 -6.40 2.42 -0.86
CA LEU A 49 -6.45 2.76 -2.28
C LEU A 49 -7.77 2.29 -2.89
N LYS A 50 -8.36 3.15 -3.72
CA LYS A 50 -9.57 2.79 -4.45
C LYS A 50 -9.26 1.86 -5.61
N ASN A 51 -10.22 1.00 -5.92
CA ASN A 51 -10.20 0.18 -7.13
C ASN A 51 -11.27 0.68 -8.09
N LYS A 52 -11.00 0.54 -9.38
CA LYS A 52 -11.98 0.77 -10.43
C LYS A 52 -11.98 -0.46 -11.31
N ASN A 53 -13.15 -1.12 -11.41
CA ASN A 53 -13.29 -2.37 -12.17
C ASN A 53 -12.31 -3.45 -11.69
N GLY A 54 -12.08 -3.52 -10.37
CA GLY A 54 -11.25 -4.55 -9.77
C GLY A 54 -9.75 -4.31 -9.83
N VAL A 55 -9.33 -3.11 -10.25
CA VAL A 55 -7.92 -2.75 -10.37
C VAL A 55 -7.68 -1.40 -9.70
N CYS A 56 -6.52 -1.24 -9.05
CA CYS A 56 -6.14 0.03 -8.43
C CYS A 56 -6.33 1.19 -9.41
N VAL A 57 -6.90 2.32 -8.93
CA VAL A 57 -7.20 3.49 -9.78
C VAL A 57 -5.95 4.06 -10.47
N PHE A 58 -4.77 3.80 -9.92
CA PHE A 58 -3.50 4.29 -10.48
C PHE A 58 -2.90 3.35 -11.51
N HIS A 59 -3.51 2.19 -11.76
CA HIS A 59 -2.97 1.24 -12.73
C HIS A 59 -3.74 1.33 -14.06
N ASN A 60 -3.01 1.52 -15.15
CA ASN A 60 -3.61 1.64 -16.48
C ASN A 60 -3.56 0.34 -17.28
N LEU A 61 -3.45 -0.81 -16.59
CA LEU A 61 -3.35 -2.17 -17.13
C LEU A 61 -1.96 -2.49 -17.72
N LYS A 62 -1.07 -1.52 -17.79
CA LYS A 62 0.31 -1.71 -18.22
C LYS A 62 1.30 -1.42 -17.08
N LYS A 63 1.04 -0.36 -16.33
CA LYS A 63 1.90 0.05 -15.23
C LYS A 63 1.13 0.92 -14.25
N CYS A 64 1.69 1.07 -13.06
CA CYS A 64 1.22 2.04 -12.08
C CYS A 64 1.66 3.43 -12.52
N ILE A 65 0.72 4.34 -12.75
CA ILE A 65 1.05 5.69 -13.25
C ILE A 65 1.76 6.56 -12.20
N ILE A 66 1.72 6.15 -10.92
CA ILE A 66 2.45 6.85 -9.85
C ILE A 66 3.58 5.98 -9.30
N TYR A 67 4.14 5.07 -10.12
CA TYR A 67 5.13 4.08 -9.65
C TYR A 67 6.25 4.69 -8.83
N GLU A 68 6.81 5.82 -9.28
CA GLU A 68 7.91 6.49 -8.58
C GLU A 68 7.48 7.10 -7.25
N ASN A 69 6.17 7.32 -7.08
CA ASN A 69 5.58 7.92 -5.88
C ASN A 69 4.54 7.03 -5.24
N ARG A 70 4.64 5.72 -5.47
CA ARG A 70 3.66 4.77 -4.96
C ARG A 70 3.64 4.74 -3.44
N PRO A 71 2.52 4.32 -2.83
CA PRO A 71 2.44 4.21 -1.36
C PRO A 71 3.54 3.33 -0.79
N GLU A 72 3.95 3.63 0.44
CA GLU A 72 5.02 2.88 1.11
C GLU A 72 4.72 1.39 1.17
N GLY A 73 3.44 1.02 1.41
CA GLY A 73 3.06 -0.38 1.43
C GLY A 73 3.24 -1.05 0.08
N CYS A 74 3.03 -0.33 -1.02
CA CYS A 74 3.26 -0.85 -2.36
C CYS A 74 4.75 -1.07 -2.62
N GLU A 75 5.61 -0.21 -2.06
CA GLU A 75 7.07 -0.37 -2.18
C GLU A 75 7.56 -1.60 -1.45
N LEU A 76 6.91 -1.93 -0.33
CA LEU A 76 7.31 -3.06 0.51
C LEU A 76 6.65 -4.37 0.08
N TYR A 77 5.58 -4.31 -0.72
CA TYR A 77 4.90 -5.51 -1.21
C TYR A 77 5.89 -6.39 -2.01
N PRO A 78 5.92 -7.68 -1.89
CA PRO A 78 4.92 -8.56 -1.26
C PRO A 78 5.11 -8.81 0.24
N LEU A 79 5.98 -8.06 0.88
CA LEU A 79 6.14 -8.16 2.33
C LEU A 79 4.97 -7.42 2.99
N ILE A 80 4.17 -8.15 3.77
CA ILE A 80 2.99 -7.61 4.45
C ILE A 80 3.03 -7.98 5.92
N TYR A 81 2.22 -7.30 6.71
CA TYR A 81 2.14 -7.54 8.15
C TYR A 81 0.94 -8.43 8.47
N ASP A 82 1.22 -9.56 9.12
CA ASP A 82 0.17 -10.44 9.64
C ASP A 82 -0.20 -9.98 11.05
N ASN A 83 -1.34 -9.31 11.17
CA ASN A 83 -1.78 -8.75 12.46
C ASN A 83 -2.13 -9.84 13.47
N ASP A 84 -2.60 -10.99 13.02
CA ASP A 84 -2.99 -12.08 13.91
C ASP A 84 -1.77 -12.70 14.59
N ASN A 85 -0.68 -12.88 13.85
CA ASN A 85 0.55 -13.49 14.35
C ASN A 85 1.61 -12.47 14.73
N LYS A 86 1.35 -11.18 14.52
CA LYS A 86 2.27 -10.07 14.88
C LYS A 86 3.63 -10.21 14.21
N CYS A 87 3.66 -10.62 12.96
CA CYS A 87 4.90 -10.81 12.22
C CYS A 87 4.77 -10.38 10.76
N THR A 88 5.92 -10.26 10.09
CA THR A 88 5.95 -9.94 8.68
C THR A 88 5.99 -11.24 7.87
N ILE A 89 5.20 -11.29 6.80
CA ILE A 89 5.11 -12.45 5.90
C ILE A 89 5.09 -11.97 4.46
N PHE A 90 5.32 -12.91 3.52
CA PHE A 90 5.06 -12.63 2.11
C PHE A 90 3.58 -12.85 1.81
N ASP A 91 3.02 -12.01 0.93
CA ASP A 91 1.67 -12.23 0.43
C ASP A 91 1.69 -13.41 -0.52
N GLU A 92 0.94 -14.46 -0.20
CA GLU A 92 0.89 -15.68 -1.00
C GLU A 92 0.34 -15.44 -2.41
N GLU A 93 -0.43 -14.37 -2.60
CA GLU A 93 -1.00 -14.04 -3.91
C GLU A 93 0.03 -13.46 -4.87
N CYS A 94 1.22 -13.09 -4.39
CA CYS A 94 2.25 -12.56 -5.28
C CYS A 94 2.95 -13.71 -6.02
N PRO A 95 2.83 -13.79 -7.36
CA PRO A 95 3.45 -14.89 -8.12
C PRO A 95 4.97 -14.78 -8.20
N HIS A 96 5.53 -13.63 -7.83
CA HIS A 96 6.97 -13.37 -7.92
C HIS A 96 7.63 -13.17 -6.57
N GLN A 97 7.00 -13.65 -5.48
CA GLN A 97 7.52 -13.42 -4.13
C GLN A 97 8.95 -13.92 -3.93
N SER A 98 9.31 -15.02 -4.59
CA SER A 98 10.66 -15.58 -4.50
C SER A 98 11.73 -14.71 -5.16
N LYS A 99 11.32 -13.75 -5.98
CA LYS A 99 12.23 -12.82 -6.65
C LYS A 99 12.58 -11.59 -5.82
N PHE A 100 11.91 -11.42 -4.68
CA PHE A 100 12.15 -10.29 -3.78
C PHE A 100 13.15 -10.66 -2.70
N LEU A 101 14.04 -9.72 -2.39
CA LEU A 101 15.01 -9.91 -1.32
C LEU A 101 14.45 -9.37 -0.02
N ILE A 102 14.54 -10.18 1.04
CA ILE A 102 14.16 -9.75 2.39
C ILE A 102 15.42 -9.32 3.13
N SER A 103 15.36 -8.14 3.76
CA SER A 103 16.40 -7.69 4.67
C SER A 103 15.74 -7.26 5.97
N ASP A 104 16.53 -7.22 7.05
CA ASP A 104 16.03 -6.70 8.33
C ASP A 104 15.60 -5.25 8.19
N ASN A 105 16.27 -4.49 7.32
CA ASN A 105 15.91 -3.10 7.06
C ASN A 105 14.49 -2.99 6.46
N LEU A 106 14.14 -3.88 5.53
CA LEU A 106 12.79 -3.89 4.93
C LEU A 106 11.74 -4.28 5.96
N LYS A 107 12.04 -5.26 6.82
CA LYS A 107 11.11 -5.64 7.90
C LYS A 107 10.88 -4.49 8.86
N ASN A 108 11.95 -3.77 9.21
CA ASN A 108 11.84 -2.60 10.09
C ASN A 108 11.03 -1.49 9.44
N LYS A 109 11.20 -1.25 8.15
CA LYS A 109 10.40 -0.27 7.41
C LYS A 109 8.92 -0.62 7.44
N LEU A 110 8.59 -1.90 7.24
CA LEU A 110 7.20 -2.35 7.29
C LEU A 110 6.64 -2.19 8.69
N TYR A 111 7.39 -2.58 9.72
CA TYR A 111 6.95 -2.44 11.11
C TYR A 111 6.69 -0.97 11.45
N ASN A 112 7.58 -0.08 11.05
CA ASN A 112 7.41 1.36 11.29
C ASN A 112 6.18 1.91 10.56
N LEU A 113 5.95 1.46 9.33
CA LEU A 113 4.77 1.87 8.57
C LEU A 113 3.50 1.39 9.26
N VAL A 114 3.45 0.12 9.66
CA VAL A 114 2.29 -0.47 10.35
C VAL A 114 1.99 0.30 11.63
N SER A 115 3.01 0.56 12.45
CA SER A 115 2.85 1.33 13.70
C SER A 115 2.28 2.71 13.43
N ARG A 116 2.76 3.37 12.38
CA ARG A 116 2.31 4.72 12.03
C ARG A 116 0.86 4.73 11.57
N VAL A 117 0.47 3.81 10.68
CA VAL A 117 -0.92 3.78 10.18
C VAL A 117 -1.90 3.40 11.28
N PHE A 118 -1.52 2.52 12.21
CA PHE A 118 -2.35 2.19 13.37
C PHE A 118 -2.55 3.43 14.26
N TYR A 119 -1.47 4.17 14.51
CA TYR A 119 -1.55 5.40 15.33
C TYR A 119 -2.43 6.45 14.63
N GLU A 120 -2.23 6.65 13.34
CA GLU A 120 -3.01 7.62 12.57
C GLU A 120 -4.50 7.26 12.59
N ARG A 121 -4.81 5.97 12.45
CA ARG A 121 -6.19 5.51 12.54
C ARG A 121 -6.77 5.76 13.93
N TYR A 122 -5.99 5.48 14.96
CA TYR A 122 -6.41 5.70 16.35
C TYR A 122 -6.80 7.17 16.58
N ILE A 123 -5.97 8.09 16.14
CA ILE A 123 -6.24 9.53 16.26
C ILE A 123 -7.50 9.90 15.49
N ARG A 124 -7.63 9.39 14.26
CA ARG A 124 -8.79 9.69 13.40
C ARG A 124 -10.09 9.20 14.02
N MET A 125 -10.10 7.98 14.53
CA MET A 125 -11.29 7.38 15.13
C MET A 125 -11.69 8.07 16.41
N ASN A 126 -10.75 8.55 17.21
CA ASN A 126 -11.05 9.25 18.45
C ASN A 126 -11.53 10.68 18.22
N ASN A 127 -11.05 11.35 17.17
CA ASN A 127 -11.50 12.69 16.85
C ASN A 127 -12.94 12.71 16.32
N ASP A 128 -13.36 11.62 15.66
CA ASP A 128 -14.72 11.52 15.12
C ASP A 128 -15.79 11.31 16.17
N LYS A 129 -15.42 11.16 17.44
CA LYS A 129 -16.36 10.94 18.54
C LYS A 129 -16.83 12.23 19.22
N ASP A 130 -16.33 13.35 18.80
CA ASP A 130 -16.71 14.66 19.37
C ASP A 130 -17.94 15.26 18.69
#